data_26c157cd40f0b2d63219d4ae6b30df48
#
_entry.id   26c157cd40f0b2d63219d4ae6b30df48
#
_cell.length_a   1.000
_cell.length_b   1.000
_cell.length_c   1.000
_cell.angle_alpha   90.00
_cell.angle_beta   90.00
_cell.angle_gamma   90.00
#
_symmetry.space_group_name_H-M   'P 1'
#
loop_
_entity.id
_entity.type
_entity.pdbx_description
1 polymer ?
#
loop_
_entity_poly.entity_id
_entity_poly.type
_entity_poly.pdbx_seq_one_letter_code
_entity_poly.pdbx_strand_id
1 'polypeptide(L)'
;MAKSNRSKRRKESKKIEEVISDESSLIDKFYIIGGVILFILCFYILTVYITNKNNTDDSDDVKTVEISKDEIILGRSLSMGKDDYYVVYYNSDNETMKEIVSHYIGISKIYKVDMNSAFNKKYATDSESNKNPTKVSEFKINGPTLIKVSNNKVVEYIEGEEAIRTKLN
;
A
#
# COMPACT_ATOMS: atom_id res chain seq x y z
N MET A 1 54.50 -66.71 10.00
CA MET A 1 54.31 -65.36 10.68
C MET A 1 53.89 -64.21 9.78
N ALA A 2 53.76 -64.33 8.48
CA ALA A 2 53.43 -63.24 7.52
C ALA A 2 51.92 -62.88 7.41
N LYS A 3 50.97 -63.76 7.75
CA LYS A 3 49.51 -63.50 7.66
C LYS A 3 48.94 -62.54 8.70
N SER A 4 49.54 -62.47 9.89
CA SER A 4 49.08 -61.61 11.00
C SER A 4 49.30 -60.12 10.74
N ASN A 5 50.39 -59.73 10.10
CA ASN A 5 50.74 -58.34 9.86
C ASN A 5 49.89 -57.71 8.74
N ARG A 6 49.39 -58.50 7.78
CA ARG A 6 48.53 -58.01 6.67
C ARG A 6 47.12 -57.68 7.15
N SER A 7 46.62 -58.41 8.15
CA SER A 7 45.32 -58.17 8.75
C SER A 7 45.33 -56.90 9.62
N LYS A 8 46.42 -56.65 10.34
CA LYS A 8 46.60 -55.48 11.20
C LYS A 8 46.68 -54.19 10.37
N ARG A 9 47.46 -54.18 9.31
CA ARG A 9 47.56 -53.05 8.37
C ARG A 9 46.21 -52.69 7.69
N ARG A 10 45.38 -53.69 7.36
CA ARG A 10 44.08 -53.50 6.73
C ARG A 10 43.07 -52.93 7.71
N LYS A 11 43.17 -53.19 9.00
CA LYS A 11 42.34 -52.62 10.03
C LYS A 11 42.73 -51.18 10.36
N GLU A 12 44.03 -50.87 10.32
CA GLU A 12 44.53 -49.52 10.52
C GLU A 12 44.17 -48.60 9.35
N SER A 13 44.33 -49.07 8.11
CA SER A 13 43.92 -48.27 6.95
C SER A 13 42.44 -47.98 6.92
N LYS A 14 41.56 -48.93 7.27
CA LYS A 14 40.10 -48.68 7.38
C LYS A 14 39.77 -47.70 8.47
N LYS A 15 40.45 -47.70 9.61
CA LYS A 15 40.21 -46.77 10.69
C LYS A 15 40.68 -45.36 10.34
N ILE A 16 41.74 -45.22 9.55
CA ILE A 16 42.19 -43.92 9.02
C ILE A 16 41.22 -43.39 7.97
N GLU A 17 40.71 -44.21 7.07
CA GLU A 17 39.69 -43.80 6.08
C GLU A 17 38.39 -43.35 6.77
N GLU A 18 37.96 -44.02 7.83
CA GLU A 18 36.75 -43.69 8.59
C GLU A 18 36.89 -42.33 9.32
N VAL A 19 38.08 -42.08 9.91
CA VAL A 19 38.37 -40.78 10.57
C VAL A 19 38.44 -39.63 9.55
N ILE A 20 39.08 -39.86 8.38
CA ILE A 20 39.18 -38.85 7.34
C ILE A 20 37.79 -38.54 6.73
N SER A 21 36.91 -39.53 6.60
CA SER A 21 35.54 -39.31 6.08
C SER A 21 34.67 -38.54 7.08
N ASP A 22 34.86 -38.74 8.37
CA ASP A 22 34.13 -37.98 9.42
C ASP A 22 34.61 -36.53 9.50
N GLU A 23 35.92 -36.27 9.39
CA GLU A 23 36.47 -34.90 9.37
C GLU A 23 35.98 -34.12 8.13
N SER A 24 36.00 -34.75 6.93
CA SER A 24 35.49 -34.09 5.74
C SER A 24 34.01 -33.78 5.84
N SER A 25 33.19 -34.67 6.40
CA SER A 25 31.78 -34.47 6.66
C SER A 25 31.50 -33.32 7.66
N LEU A 26 32.37 -33.14 8.66
CA LEU A 26 32.25 -32.00 9.60
C LEU A 26 32.62 -30.69 8.94
N ILE A 27 33.65 -30.65 8.13
CA ILE A 27 34.07 -29.45 7.40
C ILE A 27 32.97 -29.01 6.43
N ASP A 28 32.36 -29.94 5.68
CA ASP A 28 31.25 -29.63 4.78
C ASP A 28 30.03 -29.06 5.53
N LYS A 29 29.72 -29.60 6.70
CA LYS A 29 28.64 -29.06 7.56
C LYS A 29 28.96 -27.64 8.04
N PHE A 30 30.21 -27.34 8.40
CA PHE A 30 30.63 -25.99 8.76
C PHE A 30 30.51 -24.99 7.59
N TYR A 31 30.84 -25.40 6.37
CA TYR A 31 30.67 -24.56 5.20
C TYR A 31 29.20 -24.27 4.90
N ILE A 32 28.34 -25.25 5.05
CA ILE A 32 26.89 -25.08 4.86
C ILE A 32 26.32 -24.11 5.90
N ILE A 33 26.65 -24.30 7.17
CA ILE A 33 26.20 -23.43 8.27
C ILE A 33 26.75 -22.00 8.10
N GLY A 34 28.04 -21.88 7.77
CA GLY A 34 28.67 -20.59 7.48
C GLY A 34 28.03 -19.87 6.30
N GLY A 35 27.70 -20.61 5.23
CA GLY A 35 26.98 -20.08 4.08
C GLY A 35 25.59 -19.53 4.42
N VAL A 36 24.84 -20.26 5.25
CA VAL A 36 23.52 -19.83 5.71
C VAL A 36 23.61 -18.56 6.57
N ILE A 37 24.57 -18.51 7.49
CA ILE A 37 24.79 -17.33 8.32
C ILE A 37 25.17 -16.11 7.48
N LEU A 38 26.07 -16.29 6.52
CA LEU A 38 26.49 -15.23 5.61
C LEU A 38 25.32 -14.73 4.75
N PHE A 39 24.47 -15.62 4.27
CA PHE A 39 23.27 -15.27 3.53
C PHE A 39 22.30 -14.43 4.36
N ILE A 40 22.03 -14.83 5.61
CA ILE A 40 21.16 -14.08 6.53
C ILE A 40 21.76 -12.69 6.81
N LEU A 41 23.09 -12.60 7.02
CA LEU A 41 23.78 -11.32 7.22
C LEU A 41 23.67 -10.40 6.01
N CYS A 42 23.88 -10.92 4.79
CA CYS A 42 23.70 -10.15 3.56
C CYS A 42 22.25 -9.65 3.41
N PHE A 43 21.28 -10.50 3.73
CA PHE A 43 19.86 -10.13 3.65
C PHE A 43 19.52 -9.04 4.68
N TYR A 44 20.06 -9.14 5.89
CA TYR A 44 19.90 -8.14 6.93
C TYR A 44 20.50 -6.78 6.51
N ILE A 45 21.73 -6.78 5.99
CA ILE A 45 22.39 -5.56 5.50
C ILE A 45 21.60 -4.93 4.36
N LEU A 46 21.11 -5.74 3.41
CA LEU A 46 20.29 -5.29 2.30
C LEU A 46 18.98 -4.64 2.80
N THR A 47 18.33 -5.26 3.77
CA THR A 47 17.10 -4.74 4.38
C THR A 47 17.36 -3.41 5.09
N VAL A 48 18.43 -3.32 5.89
CA VAL A 48 18.83 -2.08 6.57
C VAL A 48 19.20 -1.00 5.55
N TYR A 49 19.91 -1.35 4.48
CA TYR A 49 20.29 -0.40 3.42
C TYR A 49 19.06 0.17 2.70
N ILE A 50 18.09 -0.69 2.34
CA ILE A 50 16.83 -0.26 1.70
C ILE A 50 16.02 0.61 2.66
N THR A 51 15.92 0.21 3.93
CA THR A 51 15.17 0.97 4.95
C THR A 51 15.81 2.32 5.21
N ASN A 52 17.15 2.39 5.33
CA ASN A 52 17.85 3.66 5.50
C ASN A 52 17.79 4.54 4.25
N LYS A 53 17.84 3.97 3.06
CA LYS A 53 17.72 4.76 1.82
C LYS A 53 16.34 5.38 1.66
N ASN A 54 15.30 4.70 2.16
CA ASN A 54 13.94 5.25 2.20
C ASN A 54 13.74 6.27 3.34
N ASN A 55 14.69 6.36 4.30
CA ASN A 55 14.64 7.32 5.41
C ASN A 55 15.58 8.53 5.22
N THR A 56 16.28 8.66 4.08
CA THR A 56 17.30 9.72 3.91
C THR A 56 16.94 10.80 2.91
N ASP A 57 15.71 10.89 2.45
CA ASP A 57 15.19 12.10 1.81
C ASP A 57 13.67 12.07 1.92
N ASP A 58 13.21 12.70 2.90
CA ASP A 58 12.07 13.60 3.03
C ASP A 58 11.70 13.65 4.51
N SER A 59 12.19 14.65 5.19
CA SER A 59 11.45 15.26 6.29
C SER A 59 10.26 16.04 5.70
N ASP A 60 9.53 15.40 4.79
CA ASP A 60 8.14 15.71 4.61
C ASP A 60 7.41 15.06 5.78
N ASP A 61 6.82 15.89 6.63
CA ASP A 61 5.81 15.48 7.57
C ASP A 61 4.98 14.37 6.92
N VAL A 62 5.22 13.14 7.34
CA VAL A 62 4.24 12.09 7.16
C VAL A 62 3.07 12.55 8.02
N LYS A 63 2.26 13.46 7.46
CA LYS A 63 0.93 13.70 7.93
C LYS A 63 0.31 12.32 7.95
N THR A 64 0.22 11.77 9.13
CA THR A 64 -0.60 10.59 9.39
C THR A 64 -1.93 10.97 8.79
N VAL A 65 -2.24 10.44 7.61
CA VAL A 65 -3.53 10.69 6.97
C VAL A 65 -4.49 9.98 7.90
N GLU A 66 -5.07 10.72 8.85
CA GLU A 66 -6.25 10.26 9.55
C GLU A 66 -7.30 10.08 8.48
N ILE A 67 -7.46 8.83 8.03
CA ILE A 67 -8.55 8.46 7.13
C ILE A 67 -9.82 8.70 7.93
N SER A 68 -10.42 9.85 7.69
CA SER A 68 -11.70 10.20 8.29
C SER A 68 -12.71 9.10 7.93
N LYS A 69 -13.53 8.70 8.85
CA LYS A 69 -14.56 7.66 8.67
C LYS A 69 -15.46 7.92 7.45
N ASP A 70 -15.51 9.16 7.00
CA ASP A 70 -16.31 9.62 5.88
C ASP A 70 -15.51 9.81 4.59
N GLU A 71 -14.20 9.49 4.60
CA GLU A 71 -13.37 9.52 3.42
C GLU A 71 -13.45 8.20 2.66
N ILE A 72 -13.74 8.31 1.36
CA ILE A 72 -13.89 7.15 0.48
C ILE A 72 -13.07 7.31 -0.79
N ILE A 73 -12.75 6.21 -1.45
CA ILE A 73 -12.24 6.23 -2.82
C ILE A 73 -13.40 6.46 -3.79
N LEU A 74 -13.14 7.19 -4.90
CA LEU A 74 -14.16 7.47 -5.93
C LEU A 74 -14.86 6.21 -6.42
N GLY A 75 -14.15 5.10 -6.52
CA GLY A 75 -14.72 3.81 -6.93
C GLY A 75 -15.91 3.34 -6.10
N ARG A 76 -16.12 3.88 -4.90
CA ARG A 76 -17.25 3.57 -4.02
C ARG A 76 -18.38 4.59 -4.07
N SER A 77 -18.23 5.68 -4.81
CA SER A 77 -19.18 6.81 -4.82
C SER A 77 -20.62 6.44 -5.13
N LEU A 78 -20.86 5.36 -5.87
CA LEU A 78 -22.22 4.89 -6.20
C LEU A 78 -22.68 3.69 -5.38
N SER A 79 -21.92 3.26 -4.35
CA SER A 79 -22.17 2.00 -3.63
C SER A 79 -22.10 2.12 -2.10
N MET A 80 -22.37 3.30 -1.54
CA MET A 80 -22.28 3.54 -0.09
C MET A 80 -23.52 3.11 0.70
N GLY A 81 -24.59 2.70 0.04
CA GLY A 81 -25.82 2.24 0.66
C GLY A 81 -27.05 2.52 -0.18
N LYS A 82 -28.21 2.20 0.37
CA LYS A 82 -29.51 2.42 -0.32
C LYS A 82 -30.12 3.78 -0.03
N ASP A 83 -29.69 4.43 1.06
CA ASP A 83 -30.20 5.74 1.45
C ASP A 83 -29.62 6.85 0.57
N ASP A 84 -30.25 7.99 0.54
CA ASP A 84 -29.72 9.19 -0.09
C ASP A 84 -28.48 9.67 0.65
N TYR A 85 -27.45 10.02 -0.08
CA TYR A 85 -26.21 10.59 0.47
C TYR A 85 -25.55 11.53 -0.54
N TYR A 86 -24.66 12.35 -0.01
CA TYR A 86 -23.83 13.25 -0.82
C TYR A 86 -22.40 12.72 -0.91
N VAL A 87 -21.73 12.99 -2.03
CA VAL A 87 -20.30 12.76 -2.20
C VAL A 87 -19.66 14.04 -2.72
N VAL A 88 -18.67 14.54 -2.00
CA VAL A 88 -17.90 15.73 -2.39
C VAL A 88 -16.52 15.31 -2.89
N TYR A 89 -16.17 15.78 -4.08
CA TYR A 89 -14.88 15.61 -4.72
C TYR A 89 -14.12 16.93 -4.63
N TYR A 90 -12.92 16.90 -4.11
CA TYR A 90 -12.08 18.09 -4.00
C TYR A 90 -10.61 17.69 -3.86
N ASN A 91 -9.70 18.62 -4.09
CA ASN A 91 -8.28 18.39 -3.86
C ASN A 91 -7.95 18.67 -2.39
N SER A 92 -7.21 17.78 -1.77
CA SER A 92 -6.83 17.88 -0.35
C SER A 92 -5.94 19.08 -0.03
N ASP A 93 -5.38 19.76 -1.00
CA ASP A 93 -4.65 21.04 -0.88
C ASP A 93 -5.56 22.28 -0.96
N ASN A 94 -6.83 22.11 -1.31
CA ASN A 94 -7.80 23.20 -1.36
C ASN A 94 -8.37 23.51 0.04
N GLU A 95 -7.78 24.49 0.72
CA GLU A 95 -8.16 24.85 2.08
C GLU A 95 -9.61 25.35 2.19
N THR A 96 -10.10 26.09 1.18
CA THR A 96 -11.51 26.55 1.15
C THR A 96 -12.48 25.37 1.16
N MET A 97 -12.21 24.36 0.32
CA MET A 97 -13.06 23.17 0.29
C MET A 97 -12.94 22.33 1.55
N LYS A 98 -11.76 22.24 2.16
CA LYS A 98 -11.60 21.58 3.47
C LYS A 98 -12.48 22.25 4.54
N GLU A 99 -12.48 23.58 4.60
CA GLU A 99 -13.29 24.32 5.55
C GLU A 99 -14.78 24.07 5.30
N ILE A 100 -15.26 24.20 4.05
CA ILE A 100 -16.64 23.91 3.68
C ILE A 100 -17.04 22.51 4.11
N VAL A 101 -16.24 21.52 3.77
CA VAL A 101 -16.56 20.10 4.02
C VAL A 101 -16.45 19.75 5.50
N SER A 102 -15.54 20.37 6.26
CA SER A 102 -15.41 20.13 7.70
C SER A 102 -16.58 20.69 8.50
N HIS A 103 -17.13 21.80 8.05
CA HIS A 103 -18.28 22.43 8.74
C HIS A 103 -19.56 21.60 8.64
N TYR A 104 -19.73 20.85 7.54
CA TYR A 104 -20.97 20.09 7.28
C TYR A 104 -20.89 18.61 7.62
N ILE A 105 -19.77 18.12 8.17
CA ILE A 105 -19.62 16.75 8.63
C ILE A 105 -20.55 16.51 9.80
N GLY A 106 -21.51 15.62 9.63
CA GLY A 106 -22.47 15.20 10.66
C GLY A 106 -23.89 15.77 10.51
N ILE A 107 -24.12 16.74 9.62
CA ILE A 107 -25.46 17.30 9.35
C ILE A 107 -26.20 16.46 8.31
N SER A 108 -25.47 15.86 7.37
CA SER A 108 -25.98 14.97 6.33
C SER A 108 -25.01 13.81 6.09
N LYS A 109 -25.46 12.75 5.45
CA LYS A 109 -24.57 11.68 5.01
C LYS A 109 -23.70 12.19 3.84
N ILE A 110 -22.57 12.82 4.17
CA ILE A 110 -21.62 13.35 3.19
C ILE A 110 -20.36 12.49 3.26
N TYR A 111 -19.94 11.97 2.12
CA TYR A 111 -18.67 11.30 1.93
C TYR A 111 -17.69 12.20 1.18
N LYS A 112 -16.42 12.09 1.51
CA LYS A 112 -15.32 12.87 0.95
C LYS A 112 -14.49 12.02 0.01
N VAL A 113 -14.10 12.59 -1.11
CA VAL A 113 -13.16 11.98 -2.06
C VAL A 113 -12.04 12.97 -2.32
N ASP A 114 -10.83 12.65 -1.88
CA ASP A 114 -9.64 13.40 -2.23
C ASP A 114 -9.20 13.06 -3.66
N MET A 115 -9.30 14.05 -4.56
CA MET A 115 -8.91 13.90 -5.97
C MET A 115 -7.39 13.92 -6.18
N ASN A 116 -6.58 14.35 -5.18
CA ASN A 116 -5.12 14.26 -5.22
C ASN A 116 -4.62 12.83 -4.92
N SER A 117 -5.45 11.99 -4.33
CA SER A 117 -5.12 10.59 -4.08
C SER A 117 -4.80 9.85 -5.39
N ALA A 118 -3.74 9.05 -5.40
CA ALA A 118 -3.31 8.25 -6.56
C ALA A 118 -4.42 7.35 -7.11
N PHE A 119 -5.33 6.89 -6.25
CA PHE A 119 -6.48 6.06 -6.64
C PHE A 119 -7.56 6.83 -7.42
N ASN A 120 -7.65 8.14 -7.19
CA ASN A 120 -8.72 8.98 -7.73
C ASN A 120 -8.26 9.85 -8.92
N LYS A 121 -6.96 10.15 -9.06
CA LYS A 121 -6.39 10.98 -10.14
C LYS A 121 -6.85 10.60 -11.55
N LYS A 122 -7.06 9.33 -11.83
CA LYS A 122 -7.51 8.85 -13.14
C LYS A 122 -8.91 9.33 -13.56
N TYR A 123 -9.67 9.85 -12.61
CA TYR A 123 -11.02 10.40 -12.84
C TYR A 123 -11.03 11.93 -12.92
N ALA A 124 -9.90 12.56 -12.59
CA ALA A 124 -9.73 13.99 -12.80
C ALA A 124 -9.57 14.29 -14.30
N THR A 125 -10.10 15.43 -14.72
CA THR A 125 -10.01 15.90 -16.11
C THR A 125 -9.91 17.41 -16.16
N ASP A 126 -9.19 17.92 -17.16
CA ASP A 126 -9.16 19.36 -17.49
C ASP A 126 -10.25 19.74 -18.51
N SER A 127 -10.99 18.75 -18.99
CA SER A 127 -12.11 18.90 -19.92
C SER A 127 -13.42 19.02 -19.15
N GLU A 128 -14.54 19.10 -19.86
CA GLU A 128 -15.87 19.14 -19.26
C GLU A 128 -16.16 17.86 -18.45
N SER A 129 -16.72 18.05 -17.25
CA SER A 129 -17.14 16.97 -16.37
C SER A 129 -18.29 16.16 -16.93
N ASN A 130 -18.32 14.86 -16.64
CA ASN A 130 -19.53 14.07 -16.91
C ASN A 130 -20.54 14.23 -15.76
N LYS A 131 -21.62 14.95 -16.02
CA LYS A 131 -22.64 15.28 -15.01
C LYS A 131 -23.61 14.14 -14.69
N ASN A 132 -23.66 13.09 -15.52
CA ASN A 132 -24.59 11.98 -15.38
C ASN A 132 -23.89 10.61 -15.50
N PRO A 133 -22.86 10.33 -14.70
CA PRO A 133 -22.20 9.03 -14.74
C PRO A 133 -23.14 7.94 -14.21
N THR A 134 -23.29 6.87 -14.96
CA THR A 134 -24.08 5.69 -14.55
C THR A 134 -23.20 4.60 -13.97
N LYS A 135 -21.90 4.65 -14.23
CA LYS A 135 -20.86 3.72 -13.76
C LYS A 135 -19.67 4.49 -13.26
N VAL A 136 -18.92 3.87 -12.37
CA VAL A 136 -17.68 4.44 -11.83
C VAL A 136 -16.67 4.81 -12.93
N SER A 137 -16.56 4.01 -13.98
CA SER A 137 -15.64 4.25 -15.10
C SER A 137 -15.97 5.49 -15.95
N GLU A 138 -17.17 6.02 -15.82
CA GLU A 138 -17.66 7.18 -16.57
C GLU A 138 -17.42 8.52 -15.86
N PHE A 139 -16.96 8.47 -14.59
CA PHE A 139 -16.65 9.70 -13.87
C PHE A 139 -15.51 10.46 -14.54
N LYS A 140 -15.77 11.75 -14.77
CA LYS A 140 -14.81 12.78 -15.15
C LYS A 140 -15.12 14.00 -14.31
N ILE A 141 -14.19 14.40 -13.46
CA ILE A 141 -14.38 15.46 -12.49
C ILE A 141 -13.39 16.59 -12.80
N ASN A 142 -13.92 17.76 -13.08
CA ASN A 142 -13.16 18.98 -13.28
C ASN A 142 -13.40 19.95 -12.11
N GLY A 143 -12.49 19.94 -11.13
CA GLY A 143 -12.58 20.80 -9.94
C GLY A 143 -13.56 20.30 -8.87
N PRO A 144 -13.83 21.14 -7.86
CA PRO A 144 -14.71 20.80 -6.76
C PRO A 144 -16.11 20.47 -7.22
N THR A 145 -16.61 19.31 -6.81
CA THR A 145 -17.89 18.77 -7.27
C THR A 145 -18.63 18.11 -6.11
N LEU A 146 -19.92 18.35 -6.01
CA LEU A 146 -20.83 17.68 -5.08
C LEU A 146 -21.90 16.94 -5.88
N ILE A 147 -22.06 15.66 -5.60
CA ILE A 147 -23.16 14.87 -6.15
C ILE A 147 -24.10 14.41 -5.03
N LYS A 148 -25.39 14.32 -5.35
CA LYS A 148 -26.35 13.56 -4.56
C LYS A 148 -26.56 12.21 -5.22
N VAL A 149 -26.47 11.15 -4.44
CA VAL A 149 -26.68 9.78 -4.91
C VAL A 149 -27.94 9.24 -4.22
N SER A 150 -28.83 8.67 -5.01
CA SER A 150 -30.02 7.97 -4.57
C SER A 150 -30.17 6.67 -5.35
N ASN A 151 -30.38 5.56 -4.65
CA ASN A 151 -30.47 4.23 -5.26
C ASN A 151 -29.32 3.91 -6.23
N ASN A 152 -28.10 4.23 -5.82
CA ASN A 152 -26.84 4.04 -6.59
C ASN A 152 -26.77 4.83 -7.91
N LYS A 153 -27.55 5.89 -8.05
CA LYS A 153 -27.57 6.78 -9.23
C LYS A 153 -27.31 8.22 -8.81
N VAL A 154 -26.60 8.95 -9.63
CA VAL A 154 -26.47 10.40 -9.47
C VAL A 154 -27.80 11.04 -9.81
N VAL A 155 -28.38 11.75 -8.85
CA VAL A 155 -29.67 12.48 -9.00
C VAL A 155 -29.48 13.98 -8.98
N GLU A 156 -28.35 14.48 -8.51
CA GLU A 156 -27.99 15.89 -8.52
C GLU A 156 -26.50 16.03 -8.72
N TYR A 157 -26.07 17.03 -9.48
CA TYR A 157 -24.65 17.32 -9.75
C TYR A 157 -24.42 18.83 -9.65
N ILE A 158 -23.50 19.23 -8.78
CA ILE A 158 -23.17 20.63 -8.51
C ILE A 158 -21.65 20.78 -8.65
N GLU A 159 -21.21 21.79 -9.36
CA GLU A 159 -19.82 22.06 -9.66
C GLU A 159 -19.43 23.47 -9.20
N GLY A 160 -18.24 23.58 -8.60
CA GLY A 160 -17.68 24.84 -8.10
C GLY A 160 -17.95 25.11 -6.63
N GLU A 161 -16.96 25.73 -5.98
CA GLU A 161 -16.93 25.96 -4.52
C GLU A 161 -18.13 26.73 -4.00
N GLU A 162 -18.49 27.83 -4.66
CA GLU A 162 -19.60 28.71 -4.22
C GLU A 162 -20.96 28.00 -4.36
N ALA A 163 -21.17 27.23 -5.41
CA ALA A 163 -22.39 26.47 -5.60
C ALA A 163 -22.51 25.35 -4.53
N ILE A 164 -21.41 24.68 -4.22
CA ILE A 164 -21.34 23.68 -3.15
C ILE A 164 -21.61 24.32 -1.80
N ARG A 165 -20.98 25.45 -1.49
CA ARG A 165 -21.21 26.21 -0.25
C ARG A 165 -22.68 26.57 -0.11
N THR A 166 -23.29 27.10 -1.16
CA THR A 166 -24.72 27.51 -1.16
C THR A 166 -25.64 26.30 -0.94
N LYS A 167 -25.30 25.15 -1.50
CA LYS A 167 -26.12 23.94 -1.35
C LYS A 167 -26.03 23.32 0.03
N LEU A 168 -24.89 23.46 0.68
CA LEU A 168 -24.67 22.88 1.99
C LEU A 168 -25.08 23.82 3.16
N ASN A 169 -25.25 25.11 2.92
CA ASN A 169 -25.83 26.08 3.87
C ASN A 169 -27.33 25.92 3.96
#